data_c6c215e99568abfd97a2c0ac87d074e8
#
_entry.id   c6c215e99568abfd97a2c0ac87d074e8
#
_cell.length_a   1.000
_cell.length_b   1.000
_cell.length_c   1.000
_cell.angle_alpha   90.00
_cell.angle_beta   90.00
_cell.angle_gamma   90.00
#
_symmetry.space_group_name_H-M   'P 1'
#
loop_
_entity.id
_entity.type
_entity.pdbx_description
1 polymer ?
#
loop_
_entity_poly.entity_id
_entity_poly.type
_entity_poly.pdbx_seq_one_letter_code
_entity_poly.pdbx_strand_id
1 'polypeptide(L)'
;KKSENSSLLSSDEVVKGLKEALNKGVKKGAEKASSAGGFLKNDLIRIPFPPEAKNVRDKAMQMGLDSKVEKFEATLNQAAEEACKTAAPIFINAITNMSVSDGFNILKGEDNAATNYLKKQTSSELYKLFIPEVTKAIEKVKLTAYWVPLVTKYNQTTRISGKEKVETDLNKYVTDRAIDGIFKLIAAQEKEIRKNRSAKSHSP
;
A
#
# COMPACT_ATOMS: atom_id res chain seq x y z
N LYS A 1 -30.76 -20.76 41.59
CA LYS A 1 -29.37 -20.60 41.10
C LYS A 1 -29.46 -19.99 39.70
N LYS A 2 -29.56 -18.69 39.61
CA LYS A 2 -29.41 -17.96 38.33
C LYS A 2 -27.93 -17.95 38.00
N SER A 3 -27.65 -18.51 36.84
CA SER A 3 -26.29 -18.67 36.33
C SER A 3 -25.63 -17.32 36.07
N GLU A 4 -24.47 -17.15 36.60
CA GLU A 4 -23.52 -16.08 36.36
C GLU A 4 -22.92 -16.17 34.95
N ASN A 5 -23.77 -16.15 33.92
CA ASN A 5 -23.30 -16.38 32.54
C ASN A 5 -23.56 -15.20 31.60
N SER A 6 -23.65 -13.99 32.17
CA SER A 6 -23.97 -12.80 31.36
C SER A 6 -22.79 -11.89 31.03
N SER A 7 -21.52 -12.25 31.39
CA SER A 7 -20.39 -11.35 31.19
C SER A 7 -19.27 -11.86 30.27
N LEU A 8 -19.37 -13.10 29.79
CA LEU A 8 -18.39 -13.66 28.83
C LEU A 8 -18.98 -13.66 27.44
N LEU A 9 -18.47 -12.76 26.60
CA LEU A 9 -18.72 -12.80 25.16
C LEU A 9 -18.31 -14.16 24.62
N SER A 10 -19.12 -14.78 23.76
CA SER A 10 -18.75 -16.00 23.05
C SER A 10 -17.51 -15.74 22.19
N SER A 11 -16.75 -16.80 21.88
CA SER A 11 -15.59 -16.70 20.99
C SER A 11 -15.97 -16.08 19.64
N ASP A 12 -17.15 -16.41 19.13
CA ASP A 12 -17.66 -15.89 17.85
C ASP A 12 -17.93 -14.38 17.94
N GLU A 13 -18.50 -13.91 19.05
CA GLU A 13 -18.78 -12.48 19.26
C GLU A 13 -17.50 -11.66 19.36
N VAL A 14 -16.48 -12.18 20.04
CA VAL A 14 -15.16 -11.52 20.16
C VAL A 14 -14.51 -11.38 18.78
N VAL A 15 -14.50 -12.45 18.00
CA VAL A 15 -13.92 -12.43 16.65
C VAL A 15 -14.75 -11.57 15.70
N LYS A 16 -16.07 -11.56 15.83
CA LYS A 16 -16.94 -10.65 15.07
C LYS A 16 -16.58 -9.20 15.34
N GLY A 17 -16.38 -8.82 16.59
CA GLY A 17 -15.93 -7.46 16.96
C GLY A 17 -14.58 -7.12 16.37
N LEU A 18 -13.63 -8.05 16.39
CA LEU A 18 -12.33 -7.88 15.75
C LEU A 18 -12.47 -7.66 14.24
N LYS A 19 -13.27 -8.48 13.56
CA LYS A 19 -13.52 -8.34 12.10
C LYS A 19 -14.13 -6.98 11.77
N GLU A 20 -15.07 -6.50 12.56
CA GLU A 20 -15.66 -5.17 12.36
C GLU A 20 -14.62 -4.05 12.49
N ALA A 21 -13.76 -4.12 13.51
CA ALA A 21 -12.68 -3.17 13.71
C ALA A 21 -11.65 -3.20 12.56
N LEU A 22 -11.26 -4.40 12.11
CA LEU A 22 -10.34 -4.57 11.00
C LEU A 22 -10.94 -4.09 9.68
N ASN A 23 -12.22 -4.33 9.43
CA ASN A 23 -12.93 -3.82 8.25
C ASN A 23 -12.91 -2.29 8.20
N LYS A 24 -13.16 -1.64 9.32
CA LYS A 24 -13.06 -0.17 9.43
C LYS A 24 -11.63 0.31 9.16
N GLY A 25 -10.65 -0.38 9.73
CA GLY A 25 -9.24 -0.05 9.55
C GLY A 25 -8.77 -0.17 8.10
N VAL A 26 -9.10 -1.26 7.42
CA VAL A 26 -8.71 -1.45 6.01
C VAL A 26 -9.42 -0.49 5.07
N LYS A 27 -10.69 -0.18 5.33
CA LYS A 27 -11.42 0.84 4.57
C LYS A 27 -10.77 2.20 4.71
N LYS A 28 -10.44 2.61 5.93
CA LYS A 28 -9.78 3.88 6.22
C LYS A 28 -8.37 3.95 5.60
N GLY A 29 -7.61 2.86 5.71
CA GLY A 29 -6.29 2.77 5.07
C GLY A 29 -6.37 2.86 3.55
N ALA A 30 -7.29 2.14 2.93
CA ALA A 30 -7.51 2.19 1.49
C ALA A 30 -8.00 3.57 1.01
N GLU A 31 -8.87 4.22 1.75
CA GLU A 31 -9.31 5.59 1.47
C GLU A 31 -8.16 6.59 1.50
N LYS A 32 -7.31 6.53 2.53
CA LYS A 32 -6.12 7.39 2.62
C LYS A 32 -5.17 7.15 1.46
N ALA A 33 -4.91 5.89 1.11
CA ALA A 33 -4.04 5.52 0.01
C ALA A 33 -4.55 6.04 -1.34
N SER A 34 -5.86 5.92 -1.58
CA SER A 34 -6.49 6.26 -2.85
C SER A 34 -6.90 7.74 -2.98
N SER A 35 -6.78 8.52 -1.93
CA SER A 35 -7.07 9.95 -1.97
C SER A 35 -6.03 10.72 -2.79
N ALA A 36 -6.41 11.87 -3.31
CA ALA A 36 -5.50 12.76 -4.02
C ALA A 36 -4.34 13.17 -3.09
N GLY A 37 -3.12 12.84 -3.49
CA GLY A 37 -1.93 13.07 -2.65
C GLY A 37 -1.72 12.01 -1.56
N GLY A 38 -2.51 10.94 -1.52
CA GLY A 38 -2.40 9.89 -0.51
C GLY A 38 -1.02 9.23 -0.46
N PHE A 39 -0.37 9.08 -1.60
CA PHE A 39 1.04 8.67 -1.70
C PHE A 39 1.97 9.88 -1.77
N LEU A 40 1.73 10.78 -2.71
CA LEU A 40 2.65 11.90 -3.00
C LEU A 40 2.92 12.78 -1.79
N LYS A 41 1.90 13.06 -0.98
CA LYS A 41 1.98 13.94 0.20
C LYS A 41 2.24 13.20 1.51
N ASN A 42 2.46 11.91 1.45
CA ASN A 42 2.74 11.08 2.63
C ASN A 42 4.18 10.56 2.58
N ASP A 43 5.05 11.13 3.39
CA ASP A 43 6.48 10.79 3.42
C ASP A 43 6.74 9.31 3.73
N LEU A 44 5.84 8.65 4.46
CA LEU A 44 5.96 7.24 4.81
C LEU A 44 5.86 6.31 3.61
N ILE A 45 5.02 6.65 2.63
CA ILE A 45 4.69 5.77 1.50
C ILE A 45 4.95 6.39 0.13
N ARG A 46 5.36 7.64 0.07
CA ARG A 46 5.69 8.32 -1.18
C ARG A 46 6.65 7.48 -2.02
N ILE A 47 6.31 7.31 -3.29
CA ILE A 47 7.12 6.54 -4.24
C ILE A 47 8.20 7.45 -4.82
N PRO A 48 9.49 7.16 -4.55
CA PRO A 48 10.58 7.94 -5.14
C PRO A 48 10.82 7.54 -6.59
N PHE A 49 11.65 8.30 -7.28
CA PHE A 49 12.18 7.89 -8.59
C PHE A 49 12.80 6.49 -8.47
N PRO A 50 12.59 5.58 -9.45
CA PRO A 50 13.09 4.20 -9.33
C PRO A 50 14.58 4.16 -9.02
N PRO A 51 15.02 3.46 -7.94
CA PRO A 51 16.43 3.40 -7.57
C PRO A 51 17.34 2.85 -8.67
N GLU A 52 16.84 1.87 -9.44
CA GLU A 52 17.58 1.30 -10.57
C GLU A 52 17.82 2.31 -11.69
N ALA A 53 16.99 3.35 -11.73
CA ALA A 53 17.09 4.43 -12.72
C ALA A 53 17.69 5.72 -12.14
N LYS A 54 18.42 5.64 -11.02
CA LYS A 54 19.07 6.80 -10.38
C LYS A 54 19.94 7.57 -11.36
N ASN A 55 20.67 6.88 -12.24
CA ASN A 55 21.51 7.51 -13.25
C ASN A 55 20.70 8.35 -14.25
N VAL A 56 19.46 7.90 -14.59
CA VAL A 56 18.55 8.68 -15.44
C VAL A 56 18.15 9.97 -14.75
N ARG A 57 17.79 9.88 -13.46
CA ARG A 57 17.42 11.02 -12.64
C ARG A 57 18.56 12.04 -12.54
N ASP A 58 19.74 11.56 -12.17
CA ASP A 58 20.92 12.41 -11.98
C ASP A 58 21.29 13.14 -13.28
N LYS A 59 21.25 12.43 -14.41
CA LYS A 59 21.52 13.04 -15.72
C LYS A 59 20.46 14.06 -16.11
N ALA A 60 19.20 13.76 -15.89
CA ALA A 60 18.11 14.70 -16.14
C ALA A 60 18.25 15.98 -15.30
N MET A 61 18.62 15.84 -14.03
CA MET A 61 18.87 16.97 -13.14
C MET A 61 20.05 17.82 -13.64
N GLN A 62 21.16 17.20 -14.07
CA GLN A 62 22.31 17.89 -14.67
C GLN A 62 21.94 18.65 -15.95
N MET A 63 20.96 18.16 -16.70
CA MET A 63 20.48 18.78 -17.94
C MET A 63 19.40 19.83 -17.71
N GLY A 64 19.08 20.18 -16.46
CA GLY A 64 18.06 21.16 -16.12
C GLY A 64 16.63 20.66 -16.33
N LEU A 65 16.40 19.34 -16.34
CA LEU A 65 15.08 18.71 -16.53
C LEU A 65 14.35 18.45 -15.21
N ASP A 66 14.58 19.25 -14.18
CA ASP A 66 14.05 19.09 -12.82
C ASP A 66 12.52 19.00 -12.82
N SER A 67 11.85 19.87 -13.57
CA SER A 67 10.37 19.86 -13.64
C SER A 67 9.82 18.60 -14.28
N LYS A 68 10.55 18.00 -15.21
CA LYS A 68 10.17 16.70 -15.82
C LYS A 68 10.33 15.55 -14.85
N VAL A 69 11.40 15.58 -14.04
CA VAL A 69 11.62 14.58 -12.97
C VAL A 69 10.51 14.68 -11.93
N GLU A 70 10.16 15.88 -11.49
CA GLU A 70 9.08 16.12 -10.53
C GLU A 70 7.72 15.64 -11.04
N LYS A 71 7.38 15.95 -12.29
CA LYS A 71 6.14 15.48 -12.94
C LYS A 71 6.09 13.96 -13.04
N PHE A 72 7.21 13.35 -13.38
CA PHE A 72 7.31 11.90 -13.44
C PHE A 72 7.09 11.27 -12.05
N GLU A 73 7.75 11.77 -11.00
CA GLU A 73 7.55 11.27 -9.63
C GLU A 73 6.11 11.48 -9.15
N ALA A 74 5.51 12.64 -9.43
CA ALA A 74 4.11 12.90 -9.11
C ALA A 74 3.19 11.89 -9.80
N THR A 75 3.46 11.56 -11.05
CA THR A 75 2.64 10.63 -11.84
C THR A 75 2.80 9.18 -11.34
N LEU A 76 4.00 8.77 -10.89
CA LEU A 76 4.20 7.48 -10.22
C LEU A 76 3.28 7.33 -9.01
N ASN A 77 3.22 8.35 -8.18
CA ASN A 77 2.39 8.35 -6.97
C ASN A 77 0.89 8.37 -7.32
N GLN A 78 0.49 9.13 -8.33
CA GLN A 78 -0.90 9.14 -8.82
C GLN A 78 -1.34 7.76 -9.33
N ALA A 79 -0.46 7.03 -10.01
CA ALA A 79 -0.75 5.67 -10.46
C ALA A 79 -1.03 4.73 -9.28
N ALA A 80 -0.25 4.83 -8.20
CA ALA A 80 -0.47 4.06 -6.98
C ALA A 80 -1.79 4.44 -6.30
N GLU A 81 -2.10 5.74 -6.22
CA GLU A 81 -3.37 6.24 -5.66
C GLU A 81 -4.57 5.68 -6.43
N GLU A 82 -4.53 5.70 -7.75
CA GLU A 82 -5.60 5.14 -8.60
C GLU A 82 -5.76 3.62 -8.40
N ALA A 83 -4.65 2.88 -8.38
CA ALA A 83 -4.69 1.43 -8.17
C ALA A 83 -5.29 1.06 -6.81
N CYS A 84 -5.00 1.82 -5.77
CA CYS A 84 -5.50 1.56 -4.41
C CYS A 84 -7.02 1.72 -4.26
N LYS A 85 -7.71 2.34 -5.21
CA LYS A 85 -9.19 2.43 -5.20
C LYS A 85 -9.88 1.06 -5.21
N THR A 86 -9.21 0.02 -5.67
CA THR A 86 -9.76 -1.33 -5.79
C THR A 86 -9.31 -2.29 -4.68
N ALA A 87 -8.53 -1.81 -3.71
CA ALA A 87 -7.89 -2.66 -2.72
C ALA A 87 -8.82 -3.13 -1.59
N ALA A 88 -9.72 -2.28 -1.11
CA ALA A 88 -10.52 -2.55 0.08
C ALA A 88 -11.31 -3.87 0.02
N PRO A 89 -12.01 -4.23 -1.08
CA PRO A 89 -12.76 -5.49 -1.16
C PRO A 89 -11.90 -6.74 -0.95
N ILE A 90 -10.64 -6.72 -1.38
CA ILE A 90 -9.71 -7.85 -1.25
C ILE A 90 -9.42 -8.11 0.23
N PHE A 91 -9.13 -7.06 0.98
CA PHE A 91 -8.89 -7.15 2.43
C PHE A 91 -10.13 -7.54 3.20
N ILE A 92 -11.28 -6.97 2.85
CA ILE A 92 -12.57 -7.28 3.50
C ILE A 92 -12.90 -8.76 3.30
N ASN A 93 -12.69 -9.31 2.10
CA ASN A 93 -12.91 -10.72 1.84
C ASN A 93 -12.01 -11.62 2.71
N ALA A 94 -10.73 -11.28 2.85
CA ALA A 94 -9.81 -12.02 3.71
C ALA A 94 -10.23 -11.96 5.19
N ILE A 95 -10.69 -10.80 5.66
CA ILE A 95 -11.18 -10.61 7.03
C ILE A 95 -12.45 -11.43 7.25
N THR A 96 -13.39 -11.40 6.31
CA THR A 96 -14.64 -12.18 6.38
C THR A 96 -14.37 -13.67 6.50
N ASN A 97 -13.39 -14.18 5.78
CA ASN A 97 -13.03 -15.61 5.76
C ASN A 97 -12.08 -16.03 6.89
N MET A 98 -11.69 -15.10 7.75
CA MET A 98 -10.86 -15.39 8.92
C MET A 98 -11.56 -16.35 9.88
N SER A 99 -10.83 -17.40 10.30
CA SER A 99 -11.35 -18.33 11.30
C SER A 99 -11.35 -17.72 12.70
N VAL A 100 -12.11 -18.32 13.60
CA VAL A 100 -12.10 -17.93 15.04
C VAL A 100 -10.71 -18.09 15.63
N SER A 101 -10.01 -19.18 15.30
CA SER A 101 -8.63 -19.43 15.74
C SER A 101 -7.67 -18.35 15.26
N ASP A 102 -7.76 -17.95 13.99
CA ASP A 102 -6.96 -16.85 13.43
C ASP A 102 -7.23 -15.54 14.17
N GLY A 103 -8.50 -15.27 14.43
CA GLY A 103 -8.91 -14.07 15.15
C GLY A 103 -8.30 -14.00 16.56
N PHE A 104 -8.31 -15.09 17.30
CA PHE A 104 -7.68 -15.14 18.63
C PHE A 104 -6.16 -14.99 18.55
N ASN A 105 -5.50 -15.58 17.58
CA ASN A 105 -4.07 -15.45 17.38
C ASN A 105 -3.70 -13.97 17.10
N ILE A 106 -4.52 -13.27 16.34
CA ILE A 106 -4.35 -11.83 16.08
C ILE A 106 -4.53 -11.02 17.36
N LEU A 107 -5.57 -11.31 18.15
CA LEU A 107 -5.85 -10.61 19.40
C LEU A 107 -4.71 -10.73 20.41
N LYS A 108 -4.07 -11.89 20.47
CA LYS A 108 -2.95 -12.19 21.39
C LYS A 108 -1.59 -11.78 20.81
N GLY A 109 -1.53 -11.45 19.52
CA GLY A 109 -0.30 -11.17 18.82
C GLY A 109 0.24 -9.76 19.03
N GLU A 110 1.33 -9.49 18.34
CA GLU A 110 2.04 -8.21 18.33
C GLU A 110 1.19 -7.10 17.71
N ASP A 111 1.68 -5.87 17.76
CA ASP A 111 0.99 -4.67 17.26
C ASP A 111 0.61 -4.74 15.77
N ASN A 112 1.31 -5.55 15.00
CA ASN A 112 1.10 -5.74 13.57
C ASN A 112 0.60 -7.14 13.18
N ALA A 113 0.06 -7.90 14.12
CA ALA A 113 -0.38 -9.28 13.88
C ALA A 113 -1.47 -9.39 12.83
N ALA A 114 -2.46 -8.48 12.83
CA ALA A 114 -3.51 -8.45 11.81
C ALA A 114 -2.95 -8.07 10.44
N THR A 115 -2.08 -7.09 10.37
CA THR A 115 -1.42 -6.68 9.14
C THR A 115 -0.60 -7.83 8.54
N ASN A 116 0.17 -8.54 9.35
CA ASN A 116 0.94 -9.69 8.92
C ASN A 116 0.05 -10.84 8.45
N TYR A 117 -1.07 -11.08 9.13
CA TYR A 117 -2.08 -12.05 8.68
C TYR A 117 -2.61 -11.69 7.29
N LEU A 118 -3.00 -10.42 7.10
CA LEU A 118 -3.50 -9.94 5.81
C LEU A 118 -2.43 -10.04 4.71
N LYS A 119 -1.18 -9.71 5.00
CA LYS A 119 -0.07 -9.92 4.06
C LYS A 119 0.03 -11.36 3.61
N LYS A 120 0.02 -12.28 4.56
CA LYS A 120 0.13 -13.72 4.27
C LYS A 120 -1.05 -14.23 3.44
N GLN A 121 -2.27 -13.81 3.77
CA GLN A 121 -3.49 -14.28 3.12
C GLN A 121 -3.78 -13.62 1.79
N THR A 122 -3.38 -12.37 1.60
CA THR A 122 -3.81 -11.55 0.47
C THR A 122 -2.71 -11.19 -0.52
N SER A 123 -1.43 -11.31 -0.18
CA SER A 123 -0.35 -10.81 -1.03
C SER A 123 -0.38 -11.38 -2.45
N SER A 124 -0.59 -12.69 -2.58
CA SER A 124 -0.63 -13.34 -3.89
C SER A 124 -1.81 -12.88 -4.74
N GLU A 125 -3.01 -12.86 -4.16
CA GLU A 125 -4.22 -12.39 -4.82
C GLU A 125 -4.15 -10.88 -5.10
N LEU A 126 -3.69 -10.12 -4.14
CA LEU A 126 -3.51 -8.67 -4.25
C LEU A 126 -2.57 -8.32 -5.41
N TYR A 127 -1.44 -9.01 -5.50
CA TYR A 127 -0.50 -8.85 -6.59
C TYR A 127 -1.15 -9.11 -7.95
N LYS A 128 -1.86 -10.24 -8.05
CA LYS A 128 -2.55 -10.66 -9.27
C LYS A 128 -3.62 -9.67 -9.71
N LEU A 129 -4.37 -9.11 -8.77
CA LEU A 129 -5.44 -8.15 -9.05
C LEU A 129 -4.93 -6.72 -9.23
N PHE A 130 -3.84 -6.36 -8.54
CA PHE A 130 -3.25 -5.03 -8.65
C PHE A 130 -2.52 -4.79 -9.97
N ILE A 131 -1.86 -5.79 -10.53
CA ILE A 131 -1.11 -5.63 -11.78
C ILE A 131 -1.96 -5.01 -12.89
N PRO A 132 -3.16 -5.56 -13.22
CA PRO A 132 -4.02 -4.94 -14.23
C PRO A 132 -4.48 -3.53 -13.84
N GLU A 133 -4.78 -3.30 -12.57
CA GLU A 133 -5.23 -1.99 -12.08
C GLU A 133 -4.11 -0.95 -12.15
N VAL A 134 -2.88 -1.35 -11.82
CA VAL A 134 -1.71 -0.50 -11.99
C VAL A 134 -1.45 -0.17 -13.45
N THR A 135 -1.59 -1.15 -14.34
CA THR A 135 -1.46 -0.94 -15.80
C THR A 135 -2.47 0.10 -16.30
N LYS A 136 -3.73 -0.04 -15.89
CA LYS A 136 -4.79 0.94 -16.23
C LYS A 136 -4.49 2.32 -15.63
N ALA A 137 -4.01 2.34 -14.38
CA ALA A 137 -3.68 3.59 -13.70
C ALA A 137 -2.52 4.32 -14.39
N ILE A 138 -1.48 3.58 -14.81
CA ILE A 138 -0.34 4.12 -15.54
C ILE A 138 -0.79 4.76 -16.86
N GLU A 139 -1.69 4.10 -17.58
CA GLU A 139 -2.28 4.64 -18.82
C GLU A 139 -3.12 5.89 -18.55
N LYS A 140 -3.98 5.84 -17.53
CA LYS A 140 -4.87 6.94 -17.15
C LYS A 140 -4.11 8.22 -16.80
N VAL A 141 -3.03 8.10 -16.03
CA VAL A 141 -2.20 9.25 -15.61
C VAL A 141 -1.11 9.59 -16.62
N LYS A 142 -1.01 8.85 -17.70
CA LYS A 142 -0.04 9.06 -18.78
C LYS A 142 1.43 9.01 -18.30
N LEU A 143 1.73 8.12 -17.39
CA LEU A 143 3.06 7.96 -16.80
C LEU A 143 4.14 7.75 -17.88
N THR A 144 3.86 6.92 -18.85
CA THR A 144 4.79 6.60 -19.95
C THR A 144 5.19 7.85 -20.74
N ALA A 145 4.28 8.81 -20.90
CA ALA A 145 4.57 10.07 -21.59
C ALA A 145 5.63 10.91 -20.86
N TYR A 146 5.78 10.75 -19.55
CA TYR A 146 6.81 11.43 -18.77
C TYR A 146 8.09 10.59 -18.65
N TRP A 147 7.98 9.28 -18.68
CA TRP A 147 9.11 8.34 -18.56
C TRP A 147 9.94 8.23 -19.83
N VAL A 148 9.29 8.00 -20.97
CA VAL A 148 9.99 7.74 -22.26
C VAL A 148 10.99 8.84 -22.62
N PRO A 149 10.67 10.13 -22.56
CA PRO A 149 11.63 11.18 -22.87
C PRO A 149 12.89 11.15 -21.99
N LEU A 150 12.73 10.86 -20.70
CA LEU A 150 13.87 10.79 -19.77
C LEU A 150 14.80 9.63 -20.10
N VAL A 151 14.23 8.44 -20.33
CA VAL A 151 14.99 7.23 -20.68
C VAL A 151 15.65 7.36 -22.04
N THR A 152 14.94 7.91 -23.03
CA THR A 152 15.48 8.13 -24.38
C THR A 152 16.70 9.04 -24.34
N LYS A 153 16.60 10.16 -23.64
CA LYS A 153 17.72 11.10 -23.44
C LYS A 153 18.91 10.41 -22.77
N TYR A 154 18.65 9.66 -21.70
CA TYR A 154 19.70 8.93 -20.99
C TYR A 154 20.37 7.89 -21.90
N ASN A 155 19.60 7.06 -22.60
CA ASN A 155 20.11 6.02 -23.47
C ASN A 155 20.92 6.58 -24.67
N GLN A 156 20.60 7.78 -25.12
CA GLN A 156 21.42 8.49 -26.12
C GLN A 156 22.80 8.81 -25.53
N THR A 157 22.87 9.22 -24.26
CA THR A 157 24.17 9.49 -23.60
C THR A 157 24.98 8.23 -23.34
N THR A 158 24.35 7.06 -23.12
CA THR A 158 25.04 5.79 -22.88
C THR A 158 25.77 5.27 -24.10
N ARG A 159 25.31 5.57 -25.30
CA ARG A 159 25.98 5.22 -26.55
C ARG A 159 27.38 5.85 -26.64
N ILE A 160 27.54 7.01 -26.02
CA ILE A 160 28.83 7.75 -26.01
C ILE A 160 29.69 7.33 -24.84
N SER A 161 29.08 7.08 -23.65
CA SER A 161 29.81 6.80 -22.41
C SER A 161 30.04 5.32 -22.14
N GLY A 162 29.50 4.40 -22.91
CA GLY A 162 29.61 2.95 -22.72
C GLY A 162 28.88 2.39 -21.50
N LYS A 163 28.03 3.18 -20.83
CA LYS A 163 27.19 2.71 -19.72
C LYS A 163 26.02 1.88 -20.23
N GLU A 164 25.52 0.96 -19.39
CA GLU A 164 24.38 0.13 -19.73
C GLU A 164 23.11 0.96 -19.91
N LYS A 165 22.26 0.54 -20.84
CA LYS A 165 20.91 1.10 -21.01
C LYS A 165 20.05 0.74 -19.80
N VAL A 166 19.14 1.65 -19.44
CA VAL A 166 18.17 1.43 -18.37
C VAL A 166 16.89 0.85 -18.98
N GLU A 167 16.49 -0.33 -18.48
CA GLU A 167 15.18 -0.89 -18.67
C GLU A 167 14.53 -1.01 -17.29
N THR A 168 13.49 -0.26 -17.06
CA THR A 168 12.76 -0.29 -15.79
C THR A 168 11.33 -0.71 -16.04
N ASP A 169 10.90 -1.79 -15.39
CA ASP A 169 9.52 -2.22 -15.38
C ASP A 169 8.73 -1.35 -14.39
N LEU A 170 8.12 -0.30 -14.92
CA LEU A 170 7.32 0.63 -14.12
C LEU A 170 6.06 -0.04 -13.54
N ASN A 171 5.47 -1.01 -14.24
CA ASN A 171 4.30 -1.73 -13.74
C ASN A 171 4.65 -2.48 -12.46
N LYS A 172 5.76 -3.21 -12.47
CA LYS A 172 6.27 -3.95 -11.31
C LYS A 172 6.63 -2.98 -10.17
N TYR A 173 7.35 -1.92 -10.49
CA TYR A 173 7.80 -0.94 -9.49
C TYR A 173 6.62 -0.28 -8.77
N VAL A 174 5.64 0.22 -9.51
CA VAL A 174 4.44 0.86 -8.95
C VAL A 174 3.61 -0.17 -8.17
N THR A 175 3.44 -1.38 -8.69
CA THR A 175 2.69 -2.44 -8.03
C THR A 175 3.31 -2.79 -6.67
N ASP A 176 4.61 -3.03 -6.63
CA ASP A 176 5.31 -3.37 -5.39
C ASP A 176 5.19 -2.24 -4.35
N ARG A 177 5.37 -1.00 -4.78
CA ARG A 177 5.30 0.16 -3.89
C ARG A 177 3.88 0.48 -3.44
N ALA A 178 2.89 0.31 -4.31
CA ALA A 178 1.48 0.51 -3.95
C ALA A 178 1.03 -0.51 -2.88
N ILE A 179 1.38 -1.78 -3.06
CA ILE A 179 1.07 -2.85 -2.10
C ILE A 179 1.78 -2.60 -0.77
N ASP A 180 3.07 -2.31 -0.80
CA ASP A 180 3.85 -1.99 0.41
C ASP A 180 3.25 -0.78 1.14
N GLY A 181 2.91 0.26 0.41
CA GLY A 181 2.32 1.48 0.97
C GLY A 181 0.97 1.24 1.63
N ILE A 182 0.08 0.50 1.00
CA ILE A 182 -1.25 0.22 1.59
C ILE A 182 -1.12 -0.63 2.86
N PHE A 183 -0.20 -1.59 2.91
CA PHE A 183 0.05 -2.36 4.13
C PHE A 183 0.62 -1.50 5.26
N LYS A 184 1.46 -0.53 4.97
CA LYS A 184 1.94 0.45 5.97
C LYS A 184 0.78 1.27 6.55
N LEU A 185 -0.15 1.70 5.73
CA LEU A 185 -1.34 2.43 6.19
C LEU A 185 -2.28 1.53 7.00
N ILE A 186 -2.44 0.28 6.62
CA ILE A 186 -3.21 -0.71 7.39
C ILE A 186 -2.54 -0.96 8.75
N ALA A 187 -1.22 -1.11 8.78
CA ALA A 187 -0.47 -1.28 10.03
C ALA A 187 -0.65 -0.08 10.98
N ALA A 188 -0.67 1.13 10.44
CA ALA A 188 -0.95 2.33 11.23
C ALA A 188 -2.36 2.32 11.81
N GLN A 189 -3.36 1.86 11.06
CA GLN A 189 -4.74 1.69 11.54
C GLN A 189 -4.83 0.62 12.64
N GLU A 190 -4.15 -0.51 12.46
CA GLU A 190 -4.10 -1.57 13.48
C GLU A 190 -3.51 -1.06 14.79
N LYS A 191 -2.41 -0.33 14.73
CA LYS A 191 -1.76 0.28 15.90
C LYS A 191 -2.72 1.22 16.64
N GLU A 192 -3.48 2.02 15.91
CA GLU A 192 -4.48 2.93 16.47
C GLU A 192 -5.63 2.18 17.15
N ILE A 193 -6.14 1.13 16.53
CA ILE A 193 -7.19 0.26 17.07
C ILE A 193 -6.73 -0.37 18.39
N ARG A 194 -5.52 -0.91 18.45
CA ARG A 194 -4.96 -1.53 19.65
C ARG A 194 -4.75 -0.51 20.78
N LYS A 195 -4.28 0.68 20.45
CA LYS A 195 -4.10 1.78 21.42
C LYS A 195 -5.44 2.22 22.04
N ASN A 196 -6.46 2.41 21.22
CA ASN A 196 -7.80 2.82 21.68
C ASN A 196 -8.44 1.73 22.55
N ARG A 197 -8.22 0.47 22.25
CA ARG A 197 -8.70 -0.67 23.05
C ARG A 197 -8.02 -0.71 24.42
N SER A 198 -6.71 -0.51 24.48
CA SER A 198 -5.96 -0.45 25.74
C SER A 198 -6.43 0.70 26.63
N ALA A 199 -6.70 1.87 26.06
CA ALA A 199 -7.23 3.03 26.77
C ALA A 199 -8.61 2.74 27.39
N LYS A 200 -9.50 2.03 26.68
CA LYS A 200 -10.83 1.64 27.18
C LYS A 200 -10.76 0.60 28.30
N SER A 201 -9.75 -0.26 28.32
CA SER A 201 -9.57 -1.26 29.37
C SER A 201 -8.99 -0.70 30.66
N HIS A 202 -8.49 0.53 30.65
CA HIS A 202 -7.92 1.23 31.81
C HIS A 202 -8.78 2.40 32.31
N SER A 203 -9.94 2.61 31.74
CA SER A 203 -10.92 3.56 32.28
C SER A 203 -11.69 2.91 33.43
N PRO A 204 -11.72 3.54 34.62
CA PRO A 204 -12.47 3.01 35.79
C PRO A 204 -13.97 2.97 35.56
#